data_62b8b6d1e7d67b1bc6dd0bdde59e27a5
#
_entry.id   62b8b6d1e7d67b1bc6dd0bdde59e27a5
#
_cell.length_a   1.000
_cell.length_b   1.000
_cell.length_c   1.000
_cell.angle_alpha   90.00
_cell.angle_beta   90.00
_cell.angle_gamma   90.00
#
_symmetry.space_group_name_H-M   'P 1'
#
loop_
_entity.id
_entity.type
_entity.pdbx_description
1 polymer ?
#
loop_
_entity_poly.entity_id
_entity_poly.type
_entity_poly.pdbx_seq_one_letter_code
_entity_poly.pdbx_strand_id
1 'polypeptide(L)'
;MGAGDYQPRDPAALPRTLAYLDELESRGRYTLMVWPVHCEIGTWGHGVHADVRAAYNEWEQARLRGVAKVTKGENPWTEHYSAIQAEVPDAADEHTQMNAALLADLDGADLLLVAGEASSHCVRATTEHIVANLPGGRPERIVLLTDCMSPVGGFEAQHAAFLDDMRARGVRLMGSVEALKLLRHLATQSSPIS
;
A
#
# COMPACT_ATOMS: atom_id res chain seq x y z
N MET A 1 5.22 25.55 11.58
CA MET A 1 5.94 25.40 12.85
C MET A 1 6.89 26.56 13.18
N GLY A 2 7.44 27.26 12.22
CA GLY A 2 8.33 28.40 12.48
C GLY A 2 7.68 29.62 13.13
N ALA A 3 6.36 29.75 13.15
CA ALA A 3 5.62 30.85 13.73
C ALA A 3 5.19 30.62 15.21
N GLY A 4 5.54 29.48 15.81
CA GLY A 4 5.20 29.17 17.20
C GLY A 4 3.77 28.67 17.46
N ASP A 5 3.01 28.40 16.39
CA ASP A 5 1.63 27.92 16.48
C ASP A 5 1.52 26.48 17.02
N TYR A 6 2.58 25.68 16.82
CA TYR A 6 2.69 24.32 17.35
C TYR A 6 4.05 24.13 18.01
N GLN A 7 4.02 23.62 19.22
CA GLN A 7 5.23 23.21 19.96
C GLN A 7 5.11 21.72 20.32
N PRO A 8 6.17 20.92 20.08
CA PRO A 8 6.16 19.54 20.53
C PRO A 8 6.11 19.48 22.07
N ARG A 9 5.49 18.44 22.60
CA ARG A 9 5.46 18.21 24.06
C ARG A 9 6.87 18.10 24.64
N ASP A 10 7.78 17.47 23.88
CA ASP A 10 9.22 17.44 24.15
C ASP A 10 9.94 18.44 23.22
N PRO A 11 10.50 19.54 23.75
CA PRO A 11 11.26 20.49 22.93
C PRO A 11 12.46 19.87 22.20
N ALA A 12 13.04 18.79 22.70
CA ALA A 12 14.14 18.08 22.05
C ALA A 12 13.71 17.38 20.74
N ALA A 13 12.41 17.13 20.58
CA ALA A 13 11.85 16.56 19.34
C ALA A 13 11.81 17.56 18.17
N LEU A 14 11.86 18.88 18.45
CA LEU A 14 11.67 19.91 17.41
C LEU A 14 12.64 19.82 16.23
N PRO A 15 13.97 19.68 16.44
CA PRO A 15 14.90 19.59 15.32
C PRO A 15 14.62 18.38 14.40
N ARG A 16 14.33 17.22 15.01
CA ARG A 16 13.99 16.00 14.26
C ARG A 16 12.69 16.17 13.48
N THR A 17 11.67 16.77 14.09
CA THR A 17 10.39 17.02 13.43
C THR A 17 10.55 17.95 12.22
N LEU A 18 11.33 19.03 12.35
CA LEU A 18 11.57 19.96 11.25
C LEU A 18 12.34 19.27 10.12
N ALA A 19 13.40 18.52 10.43
CA ALA A 19 14.15 17.77 9.44
C ALA A 19 13.27 16.75 8.69
N TYR A 20 12.35 16.07 9.39
CA TYR A 20 11.38 15.18 8.76
C TYR A 20 10.45 15.94 7.80
N LEU A 21 9.93 17.11 8.19
CA LEU A 21 9.04 17.89 7.34
C LEU A 21 9.74 18.40 6.08
N ASP A 22 10.98 18.89 6.23
CA ASP A 22 11.80 19.36 5.11
C ASP A 22 12.08 18.21 4.12
N GLU A 23 12.41 17.03 4.63
CA GLU A 23 12.63 15.84 3.80
C GLU A 23 11.34 15.38 3.12
N LEU A 24 10.21 15.33 3.83
CA LEU A 24 8.91 14.95 3.27
C LEU A 24 8.50 15.89 2.13
N GLU A 25 8.67 17.21 2.34
CA GLU A 25 8.39 18.22 1.31
C GLU A 25 9.32 18.08 0.11
N SER A 26 10.62 17.83 0.34
CA SER A 26 11.60 17.68 -0.74
C SER A 26 11.30 16.50 -1.67
N ARG A 27 10.67 15.44 -1.14
CA ARG A 27 10.25 14.27 -1.92
C ARG A 27 9.03 14.53 -2.80
N GLY A 28 8.22 15.55 -2.49
CA GLY A 28 7.11 16.01 -3.32
C GLY A 28 5.96 15.03 -3.53
N ARG A 29 5.91 13.92 -2.77
CA ARG A 29 4.87 12.88 -2.92
C ARG A 29 3.65 13.19 -2.05
N TYR A 30 3.89 13.56 -0.81
CA TYR A 30 2.88 13.84 0.20
C TYR A 30 3.27 15.07 1.02
N THR A 31 2.28 15.81 1.50
CA THR A 31 2.43 16.78 2.59
C THR A 31 2.00 16.13 3.88
N LEU A 32 2.53 16.59 5.01
CA LEU A 32 2.10 16.09 6.31
C LEU A 32 0.60 16.31 6.49
N MET A 33 -0.10 15.23 6.78
CA MET A 33 -1.51 15.24 7.17
C MET A 33 -1.63 14.76 8.62
N VAL A 34 -2.32 15.53 9.45
CA VAL A 34 -2.66 15.10 10.81
C VAL A 34 -4.00 14.38 10.76
N TRP A 35 -3.94 13.07 10.79
CA TRP A 35 -5.13 12.22 10.75
C TRP A 35 -5.76 12.10 12.14
N PRO A 36 -7.09 11.96 12.25
CA PRO A 36 -7.69 11.51 13.50
C PRO A 36 -7.19 10.10 13.85
N VAL A 37 -7.25 9.75 15.11
CA VAL A 37 -6.89 8.39 15.57
C VAL A 37 -7.73 7.36 14.82
N HIS A 38 -7.06 6.41 14.18
CA HIS A 38 -7.69 5.37 13.37
C HIS A 38 -6.80 4.13 13.27
N CYS A 39 -7.39 2.99 12.91
CA CYS A 39 -6.69 1.72 12.68
C CYS A 39 -5.79 1.28 13.86
N GLU A 40 -6.17 1.59 15.11
CA GLU A 40 -5.40 1.17 16.29
C GLU A 40 -5.39 -0.36 16.42
N ILE A 41 -4.20 -0.92 16.58
CA ILE A 41 -3.99 -2.37 16.76
C ILE A 41 -4.84 -2.88 17.93
N GLY A 42 -5.58 -3.97 17.70
CA GLY A 42 -6.50 -4.56 18.67
C GLY A 42 -7.92 -4.00 18.63
N THR A 43 -8.18 -2.96 17.83
CA THR A 43 -9.55 -2.46 17.61
C THR A 43 -10.18 -3.07 16.36
N TRP A 44 -11.50 -2.93 16.24
CA TRP A 44 -12.23 -3.33 15.04
C TRP A 44 -11.70 -2.64 13.77
N GLY A 45 -11.34 -1.36 13.87
CA GLY A 45 -10.88 -0.56 12.73
C GLY A 45 -9.53 -0.98 12.16
N HIS A 46 -8.72 -1.73 12.91
CA HIS A 46 -7.47 -2.31 12.42
C HIS A 46 -7.70 -3.63 11.65
N GLY A 47 -8.80 -4.30 11.91
CA GLY A 47 -9.08 -5.61 11.32
C GLY A 47 -9.37 -5.54 9.82
N VAL A 48 -8.97 -6.58 9.09
CA VAL A 48 -9.41 -6.81 7.70
C VAL A 48 -10.91 -7.02 7.68
N HIS A 49 -11.60 -6.51 6.64
CA HIS A 49 -13.04 -6.69 6.47
C HIS A 49 -13.47 -8.15 6.65
N ALA A 50 -14.60 -8.38 7.32
CA ALA A 50 -15.01 -9.71 7.76
C ALA A 50 -15.09 -10.73 6.62
N ASP A 51 -15.62 -10.34 5.45
CA ASP A 51 -15.76 -11.25 4.30
C ASP A 51 -14.41 -11.57 3.66
N VAL A 52 -13.51 -10.60 3.58
CA VAL A 52 -12.13 -10.83 3.08
C VAL A 52 -11.39 -11.75 4.04
N ARG A 53 -11.57 -11.54 5.36
CA ARG A 53 -11.00 -12.41 6.39
C ARG A 53 -11.54 -13.84 6.29
N ALA A 54 -12.84 -14.01 6.07
CA ALA A 54 -13.44 -15.32 5.86
C ALA A 54 -12.83 -16.02 4.64
N ALA A 55 -12.72 -15.31 3.52
CA ALA A 55 -12.17 -15.85 2.28
C ALA A 55 -10.69 -16.26 2.44
N TYR A 56 -9.85 -15.46 3.08
CA TYR A 56 -8.46 -15.87 3.26
C TYR A 56 -8.31 -17.00 4.31
N ASN A 57 -9.17 -17.08 5.34
CA ASN A 57 -9.17 -18.20 6.27
C ASN A 57 -9.53 -19.52 5.57
N GLU A 58 -10.52 -19.51 4.68
CA GLU A 58 -10.86 -20.67 3.84
C GLU A 58 -9.68 -21.08 2.96
N TRP A 59 -9.00 -20.09 2.36
CA TRP A 59 -7.80 -20.34 1.56
C TRP A 59 -6.66 -20.93 2.41
N GLU A 60 -6.40 -20.39 3.61
CA GLU A 60 -5.39 -20.89 4.54
C GLU A 60 -5.64 -22.36 4.91
N GLN A 61 -6.90 -22.70 5.21
CA GLN A 61 -7.31 -24.07 5.52
C GLN A 61 -7.13 -25.01 4.32
N ALA A 62 -7.56 -24.57 3.14
CA ALA A 62 -7.47 -25.39 1.93
C ALA A 62 -6.03 -25.60 1.45
N ARG A 63 -5.13 -24.66 1.70
CA ARG A 63 -3.74 -24.69 1.24
C ARG A 63 -2.74 -25.09 2.32
N LEU A 64 -3.16 -25.20 3.56
CA LEU A 64 -2.31 -25.42 4.74
C LEU A 64 -1.12 -24.43 4.79
N ARG A 65 -1.40 -23.18 4.43
CA ARG A 65 -0.42 -22.10 4.34
C ARG A 65 -1.03 -20.79 4.82
N GLY A 66 -0.31 -20.04 5.65
CA GLY A 66 -0.75 -18.73 6.13
C GLY A 66 -0.65 -17.64 5.06
N VAL A 67 -1.60 -16.71 5.08
CA VAL A 67 -1.53 -15.45 4.33
C VAL A 67 -0.46 -14.55 4.95
N ALA A 68 0.44 -14.02 4.16
CA ALA A 68 1.43 -13.06 4.63
C ALA A 68 0.74 -11.76 5.09
N LYS A 69 1.05 -11.35 6.31
CA LYS A 69 0.54 -10.12 6.92
C LYS A 69 1.70 -9.15 7.12
N VAL A 70 1.60 -7.98 6.54
CA VAL A 70 2.61 -6.91 6.63
C VAL A 70 2.00 -5.76 7.40
N THR A 71 2.56 -5.46 8.57
CA THR A 71 2.19 -4.28 9.35
C THR A 71 3.01 -3.06 8.90
N LYS A 72 2.47 -1.87 9.10
CA LYS A 72 3.12 -0.60 8.81
C LYS A 72 2.62 0.50 9.75
N GLY A 73 3.35 1.62 9.85
CA GLY A 73 2.95 2.76 10.66
C GLY A 73 3.26 2.60 12.15
N GLU A 74 4.19 1.72 12.52
CA GLU A 74 4.60 1.51 13.91
C GLU A 74 5.63 2.54 14.38
N ASN A 75 6.36 3.18 13.47
CA ASN A 75 7.30 4.25 13.80
C ASN A 75 6.58 5.61 13.89
N PRO A 76 6.59 6.28 15.07
CA PRO A 76 5.87 7.54 15.26
C PRO A 76 6.54 8.76 14.61
N TRP A 77 7.72 8.58 13.99
CA TRP A 77 8.51 9.67 13.44
C TRP A 77 8.38 9.85 11.94
N THR A 78 7.65 8.95 11.27
CA THR A 78 7.48 9.00 9.82
C THR A 78 6.10 8.50 9.41
N GLU A 79 5.54 9.10 8.37
CA GLU A 79 4.38 8.55 7.68
C GLU A 79 4.75 7.27 6.93
N HIS A 80 3.88 6.30 7.00
CA HIS A 80 4.08 5.00 6.37
C HIS A 80 2.83 4.61 5.56
N TYR A 81 2.60 5.29 4.44
CA TYR A 81 1.47 4.97 3.57
C TYR A 81 1.70 3.65 2.83
N SER A 82 2.86 3.47 2.24
CA SER A 82 3.19 2.26 1.49
C SER A 82 3.54 1.09 2.39
N ALA A 83 3.13 -0.13 2.02
CA ALA A 83 3.61 -1.36 2.65
C ALA A 83 5.07 -1.73 2.27
N ILE A 84 5.66 -1.01 1.30
CA ILE A 84 7.01 -1.27 0.81
C ILE A 84 8.06 -0.44 1.55
N GLN A 85 7.76 0.83 1.85
CA GLN A 85 8.71 1.73 2.49
C GLN A 85 7.98 2.93 3.12
N ALA A 86 8.48 3.44 4.25
CA ALA A 86 7.99 4.69 4.82
C ALA A 86 8.25 5.89 3.89
N GLU A 87 7.48 6.98 4.04
CA GLU A 87 7.63 8.17 3.20
C GLU A 87 9.00 8.85 3.40
N VAL A 88 9.49 8.87 4.65
CA VAL A 88 10.86 9.27 5.00
C VAL A 88 11.45 8.15 5.86
N PRO A 89 12.24 7.23 5.30
CA PRO A 89 12.80 6.13 6.06
C PRO A 89 13.71 6.61 7.20
N ASP A 90 13.53 6.05 8.37
CA ASP A 90 14.40 6.28 9.53
C ASP A 90 15.57 5.29 9.50
N ALA A 91 16.79 5.79 9.43
CA ALA A 91 17.99 4.94 9.37
C ALA A 91 18.18 4.06 10.62
N ALA A 92 17.57 4.42 11.75
CA ALA A 92 17.61 3.66 12.98
C ALA A 92 16.54 2.56 13.09
N ASP A 93 15.63 2.49 12.12
CA ASP A 93 14.52 1.53 12.12
C ASP A 93 14.39 0.85 10.76
N GLU A 94 14.75 -0.44 10.70
CA GLU A 94 14.70 -1.24 9.48
C GLU A 94 13.28 -1.44 8.95
N HIS A 95 12.25 -1.39 9.80
CA HIS A 95 10.84 -1.53 9.39
C HIS A 95 10.34 -0.34 8.57
N THR A 96 11.08 0.77 8.58
CA THR A 96 10.78 1.94 7.72
C THR A 96 11.47 1.87 6.37
N GLN A 97 12.45 0.98 6.22
CA GLN A 97 13.23 0.79 5.00
C GLN A 97 12.45 -0.02 3.95
N MET A 98 13.04 -0.16 2.76
CA MET A 98 12.44 -0.91 1.67
C MET A 98 12.25 -2.39 2.05
N ASN A 99 11.04 -2.87 2.00
CA ASN A 99 10.69 -4.28 2.23
C ASN A 99 11.02 -5.13 1.00
N ALA A 100 12.30 -5.44 0.85
CA ALA A 100 12.81 -6.22 -0.27
C ALA A 100 12.25 -7.66 -0.28
N ALA A 101 11.94 -8.23 0.88
CA ALA A 101 11.35 -9.56 0.98
C ALA A 101 9.94 -9.58 0.38
N LEU A 102 9.10 -8.61 0.72
CA LEU A 102 7.77 -8.46 0.12
C LEU A 102 7.86 -8.27 -1.39
N LEU A 103 8.78 -7.43 -1.87
CA LEU A 103 8.97 -7.22 -3.32
C LEU A 103 9.39 -8.51 -4.03
N ALA A 104 10.25 -9.32 -3.43
CA ALA A 104 10.66 -10.60 -3.98
C ALA A 104 9.49 -11.61 -4.03
N ASP A 105 8.68 -11.66 -2.97
CA ASP A 105 7.47 -12.50 -2.93
C ASP A 105 6.47 -12.08 -4.02
N LEU A 106 6.26 -10.79 -4.19
CA LEU A 106 5.37 -10.25 -5.23
C LEU A 106 5.91 -10.51 -6.64
N ASP A 107 7.25 -10.46 -6.80
CA ASP A 107 7.88 -10.74 -8.12
C ASP A 107 7.71 -12.18 -8.55
N GLY A 108 7.55 -13.12 -7.63
CA GLY A 108 7.24 -14.52 -7.90
C GLY A 108 5.84 -14.79 -8.42
N ALA A 109 4.91 -13.85 -8.38
CA ALA A 109 3.53 -14.04 -8.83
C ALA A 109 3.36 -13.77 -10.33
N ASP A 110 2.55 -14.58 -11.01
CA ASP A 110 2.21 -14.37 -12.43
C ASP A 110 1.24 -13.18 -12.63
N LEU A 111 0.41 -12.93 -11.63
CA LEU A 111 -0.59 -11.86 -11.61
C LEU A 111 -0.73 -11.30 -10.21
N LEU A 112 -0.68 -9.98 -10.09
CA LEU A 112 -0.90 -9.25 -8.85
C LEU A 112 -2.23 -8.49 -8.92
N LEU A 113 -3.18 -8.84 -8.06
CA LEU A 113 -4.40 -8.07 -7.89
C LEU A 113 -4.22 -7.14 -6.69
N VAL A 114 -4.49 -5.86 -6.88
CA VAL A 114 -4.39 -4.83 -5.83
C VAL A 114 -5.77 -4.26 -5.55
N ALA A 115 -6.15 -4.27 -4.29
CA ALA A 115 -7.40 -3.73 -3.78
C ALA A 115 -7.20 -3.18 -2.37
N GLY A 116 -8.18 -2.46 -1.86
CA GLY A 116 -8.21 -1.97 -0.47
C GLY A 116 -8.22 -0.45 -0.35
N GLU A 117 -7.94 0.05 0.84
CA GLU A 117 -8.08 1.46 1.20
C GLU A 117 -6.75 2.09 1.65
N ALA A 118 -6.50 3.35 1.33
CA ALA A 118 -7.28 4.16 0.40
C ALA A 118 -6.50 4.37 -0.90
N SER A 119 -7.20 4.40 -2.03
CA SER A 119 -6.59 4.59 -3.35
C SER A 119 -5.89 5.94 -3.55
N SER A 120 -6.19 6.92 -2.72
CA SER A 120 -5.51 8.22 -2.71
C SER A 120 -4.21 8.24 -1.90
N HIS A 121 -3.99 7.26 -1.01
CA HIS A 121 -2.86 7.20 -0.06
C HIS A 121 -2.19 5.82 -0.02
N CYS A 122 -2.64 4.91 0.85
CA CYS A 122 -1.91 3.67 1.10
C CYS A 122 -1.85 2.74 -0.12
N VAL A 123 -2.94 2.57 -0.86
CA VAL A 123 -2.98 1.76 -2.08
C VAL A 123 -2.13 2.40 -3.16
N ARG A 124 -2.26 3.73 -3.35
CA ARG A 124 -1.43 4.49 -4.29
C ARG A 124 0.04 4.33 -3.96
N ALA A 125 0.47 4.70 -2.75
CA ALA A 125 1.87 4.66 -2.34
C ALA A 125 2.48 3.26 -2.47
N THR A 126 1.72 2.22 -2.08
CA THR A 126 2.17 0.83 -2.21
C THR A 126 2.33 0.44 -3.67
N THR A 127 1.34 0.74 -4.51
CA THR A 127 1.38 0.39 -5.94
C THR A 127 2.50 1.13 -6.66
N GLU A 128 2.69 2.42 -6.41
CA GLU A 128 3.80 3.21 -6.98
C GLU A 128 5.15 2.60 -6.63
N HIS A 129 5.36 2.19 -5.37
CA HIS A 129 6.61 1.54 -4.95
C HIS A 129 6.78 0.15 -5.56
N ILE A 130 5.71 -0.64 -5.70
CA ILE A 130 5.77 -1.94 -6.39
C ILE A 130 6.19 -1.73 -7.84
N VAL A 131 5.50 -0.85 -8.58
CA VAL A 131 5.82 -0.58 -10.00
C VAL A 131 7.24 -0.08 -10.21
N ALA A 132 7.74 0.75 -9.27
CA ALA A 132 9.09 1.31 -9.36
C ALA A 132 10.21 0.32 -8.99
N ASN A 133 9.92 -0.67 -8.13
CA ASN A 133 10.97 -1.48 -7.49
C ASN A 133 10.80 -3.00 -7.70
N LEU A 134 9.79 -3.44 -8.44
CA LEU A 134 9.60 -4.87 -8.71
C LEU A 134 10.77 -5.41 -9.56
N PRO A 135 11.53 -6.42 -9.07
CA PRO A 135 12.74 -6.87 -9.75
C PRO A 135 12.54 -7.28 -11.21
N GLY A 136 11.43 -7.94 -11.52
CA GLY A 136 11.08 -8.35 -12.88
C GLY A 136 10.56 -7.24 -13.78
N GLY A 137 10.23 -6.05 -13.25
CA GLY A 137 9.84 -4.85 -13.99
C GLY A 137 8.67 -5.04 -14.96
N ARG A 138 7.67 -5.84 -14.61
CA ARG A 138 6.53 -6.19 -15.48
C ARG A 138 5.22 -5.59 -14.95
N PRO A 139 4.95 -4.29 -15.16
CA PRO A 139 3.75 -3.63 -14.66
C PRO A 139 2.45 -4.19 -15.24
N GLU A 140 2.48 -4.78 -16.44
CA GLU A 140 1.32 -5.38 -17.11
C GLU A 140 0.72 -6.60 -16.37
N ARG A 141 1.45 -7.18 -15.42
CA ARG A 141 0.91 -8.24 -14.56
C ARG A 141 0.22 -7.70 -13.30
N ILE A 142 0.28 -6.39 -13.07
CA ILE A 142 -0.41 -5.73 -11.95
C ILE A 142 -1.79 -5.29 -12.43
N VAL A 143 -2.81 -5.61 -11.65
CA VAL A 143 -4.20 -5.24 -11.89
C VAL A 143 -4.73 -4.49 -10.68
N LEU A 144 -5.18 -3.27 -10.88
CA LEU A 144 -5.93 -2.51 -9.88
C LEU A 144 -7.41 -2.83 -10.01
N LEU A 145 -8.02 -3.33 -8.93
CA LEU A 145 -9.45 -3.60 -8.87
C LEU A 145 -10.18 -2.30 -8.52
N THR A 146 -10.62 -1.57 -9.55
CA THR A 146 -11.12 -0.19 -9.41
C THR A 146 -12.44 -0.08 -8.66
N ASP A 147 -13.21 -1.15 -8.59
CA ASP A 147 -14.44 -1.27 -7.81
C ASP A 147 -14.24 -1.80 -6.39
N CYS A 148 -12.98 -2.11 -6.03
CA CYS A 148 -12.58 -2.60 -4.70
C CYS A 148 -11.61 -1.63 -4.01
N MET A 149 -11.70 -0.34 -4.31
CA MET A 149 -10.91 0.72 -3.68
C MET A 149 -11.64 2.06 -3.80
N SER A 150 -11.42 2.94 -2.82
CA SER A 150 -11.95 4.31 -2.85
C SER A 150 -10.92 5.33 -2.32
N PRO A 151 -11.03 6.61 -2.71
CA PRO A 151 -10.22 7.66 -2.10
C PRO A 151 -10.72 8.02 -0.69
N VAL A 152 -9.89 8.65 0.09
CA VAL A 152 -10.34 9.44 1.23
C VAL A 152 -11.16 10.62 0.70
N GLY A 153 -12.27 10.97 1.36
CA GLY A 153 -13.11 12.10 0.97
C GLY A 153 -12.30 13.40 0.81
N GLY A 154 -12.48 14.10 -0.31
CA GLY A 154 -11.71 15.28 -0.67
C GLY A 154 -10.40 15.00 -1.44
N PHE A 155 -10.07 13.72 -1.70
CA PHE A 155 -8.88 13.31 -2.45
C PHE A 155 -9.21 12.58 -3.76
N GLU A 156 -10.36 12.87 -4.34
CA GLU A 156 -10.84 12.26 -5.59
C GLU A 156 -9.93 12.59 -6.78
N ALA A 157 -9.38 13.81 -6.81
CA ALA A 157 -8.44 14.22 -7.85
C ALA A 157 -7.12 13.41 -7.79
N GLN A 158 -6.61 13.14 -6.60
CA GLN A 158 -5.41 12.31 -6.40
C GLN A 158 -5.67 10.85 -6.80
N HIS A 159 -6.85 10.32 -6.51
CA HIS A 159 -7.28 9.01 -6.98
C HIS A 159 -7.29 8.93 -8.50
N ALA A 160 -7.94 9.90 -9.17
CA ALA A 160 -8.00 9.93 -10.63
C ALA A 160 -6.59 10.01 -11.25
N ALA A 161 -5.75 10.91 -10.75
CA ALA A 161 -4.36 11.05 -11.21
C ALA A 161 -3.54 9.77 -10.99
N PHE A 162 -3.74 9.06 -9.87
CA PHE A 162 -3.11 7.78 -9.60
C PHE A 162 -3.50 6.72 -10.63
N LEU A 163 -4.78 6.57 -10.94
CA LEU A 163 -5.24 5.59 -11.92
C LEU A 163 -4.70 5.89 -13.32
N ASP A 164 -4.64 7.17 -13.70
CA ASP A 164 -4.11 7.58 -14.99
C ASP A 164 -2.59 7.35 -15.10
N ASP A 165 -1.83 7.65 -14.05
CA ASP A 165 -0.39 7.37 -14.00
C ASP A 165 -0.11 5.85 -14.06
N MET A 166 -0.84 5.05 -13.32
CA MET A 166 -0.67 3.59 -13.34
C MET A 166 -0.99 3.01 -14.71
N ARG A 167 -2.05 3.49 -15.36
CA ARG A 167 -2.39 3.10 -16.75
C ARG A 167 -1.27 3.48 -17.72
N ALA A 168 -0.72 4.68 -17.59
CA ALA A 168 0.38 5.16 -18.44
C ALA A 168 1.66 4.31 -18.27
N ARG A 169 1.87 3.75 -17.08
CA ARG A 169 3.00 2.84 -16.78
C ARG A 169 2.71 1.37 -17.16
N GLY A 170 1.56 1.05 -17.75
CA GLY A 170 1.22 -0.28 -18.20
C GLY A 170 0.50 -1.17 -17.18
N VAL A 171 0.15 -0.64 -16.01
CA VAL A 171 -0.69 -1.33 -15.03
C VAL A 171 -2.12 -1.46 -15.58
N ARG A 172 -2.73 -2.61 -15.41
CA ARG A 172 -4.11 -2.86 -15.88
C ARG A 172 -5.11 -2.38 -14.83
N LEU A 173 -6.18 -1.76 -15.30
CA LEU A 173 -7.31 -1.35 -14.48
C LEU A 173 -8.53 -2.14 -14.91
N MET A 174 -9.19 -2.80 -13.97
CA MET A 174 -10.42 -3.56 -14.26
C MET A 174 -11.30 -3.70 -13.02
N GLY A 175 -12.56 -4.01 -13.22
CA GLY A 175 -13.46 -4.35 -12.12
C GLY A 175 -13.24 -5.79 -11.64
N SER A 176 -13.67 -6.09 -10.40
CA SER A 176 -13.54 -7.40 -9.76
C SER A 176 -14.17 -8.54 -10.55
N VAL A 177 -15.32 -8.30 -11.20
CA VAL A 177 -16.00 -9.30 -12.06
C VAL A 177 -15.17 -9.64 -13.28
N GLU A 178 -14.52 -8.66 -13.90
CA GLU A 178 -13.63 -8.87 -15.05
C GLU A 178 -12.37 -9.63 -14.62
N ALA A 179 -11.77 -9.24 -13.52
CA ALA A 179 -10.61 -9.91 -12.93
C ALA A 179 -10.90 -11.37 -12.59
N LEU A 180 -12.09 -11.68 -12.08
CA LEU A 180 -12.52 -13.06 -11.84
C LEU A 180 -12.59 -13.90 -13.12
N LYS A 181 -13.08 -13.33 -14.23
CA LYS A 181 -13.08 -14.02 -15.54
C LYS A 181 -11.67 -14.29 -16.04
N LEU A 182 -10.77 -13.32 -15.88
CA LEU A 182 -9.35 -13.47 -16.21
C LEU A 182 -8.71 -14.60 -15.41
N LEU A 183 -8.90 -14.63 -14.08
CA LEU A 183 -8.37 -15.68 -13.20
C LEU A 183 -8.86 -17.08 -13.61
N ARG A 184 -10.15 -17.22 -13.91
CA ARG A 184 -10.72 -18.50 -14.39
C ARG A 184 -10.11 -18.94 -15.71
N HIS A 185 -9.90 -18.01 -16.64
CA HIS A 185 -9.26 -18.31 -17.92
C HIS A 185 -7.81 -18.80 -17.72
N LEU A 186 -7.02 -18.11 -16.91
CA LEU A 186 -5.65 -18.50 -16.61
C LEU A 186 -5.59 -19.88 -15.92
N ALA A 187 -6.49 -20.15 -14.98
CA ALA A 187 -6.55 -21.45 -14.30
C ALA A 187 -6.84 -22.62 -15.27
N THR A 188 -7.66 -22.39 -16.29
CA THR A 188 -7.95 -23.44 -17.32
C THR A 188 -6.77 -23.68 -18.24
N GLN A 189 -5.92 -22.69 -18.48
CA GLN A 189 -4.71 -22.83 -19.31
C GLN A 189 -3.55 -23.48 -18.57
N SER A 190 -3.51 -23.37 -17.25
CA SER A 190 -2.44 -23.91 -16.39
C SER A 190 -2.66 -25.38 -15.97
N SER A 191 -3.80 -25.98 -16.34
CA SER A 191 -4.05 -27.41 -16.08
C SER A 191 -3.28 -28.23 -17.12
N PRO A 192 -2.30 -29.08 -16.74
CA PRO A 192 -1.63 -29.94 -17.69
C PRO A 192 -2.67 -30.87 -18.33
N ILE A 193 -2.59 -30.97 -19.66
CA ILE A 193 -3.32 -31.99 -20.43
C ILE A 193 -2.84 -33.36 -19.90
N SER A 194 -3.72 -34.07 -19.25
CA SER A 194 -3.50 -35.43 -18.73
C SER A 194 -3.34 -36.41 -19.90
#